data_8debbcf4b2e1f8e19a4521884157cbfd
#
_entry.id   8debbcf4b2e1f8e19a4521884157cbfd
#
_cell.length_a   1.000
_cell.length_b   1.000
_cell.length_c   1.000
_cell.angle_alpha   90.00
_cell.angle_beta   90.00
_cell.angle_gamma   90.00
#
_symmetry.space_group_name_H-M   'P 1'
#
loop_
_entity.id
_entity.type
_entity.pdbx_description
1 polymer ?
#
loop_
_entity_poly.entity_id
_entity_poly.type
_entity_poly.pdbx_seq_one_letter_code
_entity_poly.pdbx_strand_id
1 'polypeptide(L)'
;NFGSQVLTAGGIPALPGGYRDGWFYNSERSVSLPWVNVGAFLDLAAEHTGSGLVAVVGAPYFTGQVGDIITMGVEEPRHHTTVICGLVADGEGRTVDYLLCSNTANLRNYPASAYYYTNRQLTKILGWND
;
A
#
# COMPACT_ATOMS: atom_id res chain seq x y z
N ASN A 1 1.15 -8.38 6.33
CA ASN A 1 1.16 -6.95 6.02
C ASN A 1 -0.27 -6.44 5.90
N PHE A 2 -0.55 -5.32 6.54
CA PHE A 2 -1.89 -4.73 6.54
C PHE A 2 -2.35 -4.37 5.13
N GLY A 3 -1.47 -3.80 4.31
CA GLY A 3 -1.78 -3.47 2.92
C GLY A 3 -2.18 -4.69 2.11
N SER A 4 -1.48 -5.80 2.26
CA SER A 4 -1.83 -7.04 1.57
C SER A 4 -3.22 -7.55 1.98
N GLN A 5 -3.55 -7.47 3.26
CA GLN A 5 -4.87 -7.87 3.75
C GLN A 5 -5.97 -6.98 3.16
N VAL A 6 -5.75 -5.68 3.10
CA VAL A 6 -6.72 -4.73 2.55
C VAL A 6 -6.93 -4.96 1.05
N LEU A 7 -5.86 -5.15 0.29
CA LEU A 7 -5.95 -5.41 -1.15
C LEU A 7 -6.71 -6.71 -1.43
N THR A 8 -6.44 -7.75 -0.67
CA THR A 8 -7.15 -9.03 -0.79
C THR A 8 -8.63 -8.86 -0.46
N ALA A 9 -8.95 -8.14 0.61
CA ALA A 9 -10.34 -7.85 0.97
C ALA A 9 -11.05 -7.04 -0.12
N GLY A 10 -10.32 -6.20 -0.84
CA GLY A 10 -10.83 -5.42 -1.97
C GLY A 10 -10.96 -6.20 -3.27
N GLY A 11 -10.61 -7.47 -3.30
CA GLY A 11 -10.79 -8.35 -4.46
C GLY A 11 -9.57 -8.53 -5.35
N ILE A 12 -8.41 -7.98 -4.99
CA ILE A 12 -7.18 -8.20 -5.76
C ILE A 12 -6.77 -9.67 -5.61
N PRO A 13 -6.67 -10.43 -6.72
CA PRO A 13 -6.34 -11.84 -6.62
C PRO A 13 -4.89 -12.07 -6.22
N ALA A 14 -4.65 -13.19 -5.54
CA ALA A 14 -3.30 -13.62 -5.21
C ALA A 14 -2.50 -13.88 -6.50
N LEU A 15 -1.19 -13.69 -6.41
CA LEU A 15 -0.25 -14.01 -7.48
C LEU A 15 0.51 -15.28 -7.09
N PRO A 16 0.26 -16.41 -7.76
CA PRO A 16 1.01 -17.64 -7.49
C PRO A 16 2.48 -17.46 -7.85
N GLY A 17 3.33 -18.18 -7.15
CA GLY A 17 4.78 -18.15 -7.39
C GLY A 17 5.54 -18.70 -6.21
N GLY A 18 6.86 -18.45 -6.21
CA GLY A 18 7.74 -18.83 -5.13
C GLY A 18 7.66 -17.87 -3.94
N TYR A 19 8.47 -18.16 -2.94
CA TYR A 19 8.51 -17.35 -1.71
C TYR A 19 8.82 -15.88 -1.98
N ARG A 20 9.68 -15.59 -2.98
CA ARG A 20 10.13 -14.22 -3.25
C ARG A 20 9.40 -13.53 -4.38
N ASP A 21 8.74 -14.27 -5.27
CA ASP A 21 8.14 -13.71 -6.48
C ASP A 21 6.62 -13.85 -6.55
N GLY A 22 6.01 -14.55 -5.60
CA GLY A 22 4.56 -14.61 -5.48
C GLY A 22 4.02 -13.56 -4.51
N TRP A 23 2.72 -13.42 -4.49
CA TRP A 23 2.02 -12.58 -3.51
C TRP A 23 0.79 -13.35 -3.03
N PHE A 24 0.96 -14.09 -1.93
CA PHE A 24 -0.09 -14.98 -1.43
C PHE A 24 0.07 -15.26 0.06
N TYR A 25 -1.03 -15.63 0.68
CA TYR A 25 -1.09 -16.14 2.04
C TYR A 25 -2.03 -17.34 2.08
N ASN A 26 -1.49 -18.53 2.23
CA ASN A 26 -2.26 -19.76 2.40
C ASN A 26 -2.36 -20.18 3.88
N SER A 27 -1.27 -19.99 4.61
CA SER A 27 -1.16 -20.27 6.05
C SER A 27 0.09 -19.58 6.59
N GLU A 28 0.29 -19.61 7.89
CA GLU A 28 1.51 -19.06 8.52
C GLU A 28 2.79 -19.67 7.98
N ARG A 29 2.73 -20.92 7.51
CA ARG A 29 3.89 -21.62 6.93
C ARG A 29 3.93 -21.59 5.41
N SER A 30 2.90 -21.06 4.78
CA SER A 30 2.80 -20.96 3.33
C SER A 30 2.36 -19.57 2.95
N VAL A 31 3.29 -18.64 3.05
CA VAL A 31 3.09 -17.22 2.77
C VAL A 31 4.31 -16.70 2.00
N SER A 32 4.09 -15.83 1.05
CA SER A 32 5.19 -15.24 0.28
C SER A 32 5.79 -14.02 0.99
N LEU A 33 7.06 -13.74 0.69
CA LEU A 33 7.74 -12.58 1.24
C LEU A 33 7.05 -11.26 0.87
N PRO A 34 6.63 -11.02 -0.39
CA PRO A 34 5.91 -9.79 -0.72
C PRO A 34 4.59 -9.59 0.01
N TRP A 35 3.98 -10.66 0.53
CA TRP A 35 2.79 -10.53 1.35
C TRP A 35 3.08 -9.86 2.70
N VAL A 36 4.21 -10.21 3.32
CA VAL A 36 4.51 -9.80 4.70
C VAL A 36 5.52 -8.66 4.81
N ASN A 37 6.32 -8.43 3.77
CA ASN A 37 7.41 -7.45 3.82
C ASN A 37 7.10 -6.26 2.91
N VAL A 38 7.18 -5.04 3.46
CA VAL A 38 6.83 -3.80 2.74
C VAL A 38 7.73 -3.61 1.53
N GLY A 39 9.05 -3.71 1.70
CA GLY A 39 9.99 -3.53 0.60
C GLY A 39 9.81 -4.55 -0.52
N ALA A 40 9.63 -5.82 -0.17
CA ALA A 40 9.40 -6.87 -1.14
C ALA A 40 8.07 -6.68 -1.89
N PHE A 41 7.02 -6.23 -1.19
CA PHE A 41 5.75 -5.91 -1.82
C PHE A 41 5.91 -4.77 -2.84
N LEU A 42 6.60 -3.70 -2.47
CA LEU A 42 6.81 -2.56 -3.35
C LEU A 42 7.63 -2.94 -4.59
N ASP A 43 8.66 -3.75 -4.42
CA ASP A 43 9.46 -4.24 -5.55
C ASP A 43 8.61 -5.08 -6.50
N LEU A 44 7.80 -5.98 -5.97
CA LEU A 44 6.89 -6.77 -6.78
C LEU A 44 5.88 -5.88 -7.52
N ALA A 45 5.27 -4.94 -6.81
CA ALA A 45 4.26 -4.04 -7.38
C ALA A 45 4.85 -3.17 -8.50
N ALA A 46 6.09 -2.72 -8.34
CA ALA A 46 6.76 -1.89 -9.33
C ALA A 46 7.16 -2.66 -10.60
N GLU A 47 7.52 -3.93 -10.45
CA GLU A 47 8.10 -4.74 -11.54
C GLU A 47 7.08 -5.67 -12.20
N HIS A 48 5.98 -5.96 -11.54
CA HIS A 48 5.02 -6.94 -12.02
C HIS A 48 4.22 -6.39 -13.20
N THR A 49 4.18 -7.15 -14.30
CA THR A 49 3.49 -6.75 -15.55
C THR A 49 2.48 -7.79 -16.05
N GLY A 50 2.40 -8.94 -15.43
CA GLY A 50 1.51 -10.02 -15.85
C GLY A 50 0.13 -9.94 -15.19
N SER A 51 -0.54 -11.08 -15.09
CA SER A 51 -1.81 -11.16 -14.36
C SER A 51 -1.64 -10.87 -12.88
N GLY A 52 -2.68 -10.34 -12.27
CA GLY A 52 -2.69 -9.94 -10.87
C GLY A 52 -2.58 -8.44 -10.70
N LEU A 53 -2.07 -8.01 -9.57
CA LEU A 53 -2.03 -6.61 -9.15
C LEU A 53 -1.41 -5.68 -10.20
N VAL A 54 -2.09 -4.57 -10.46
CA VAL A 54 -1.56 -3.46 -11.27
C VAL A 54 -1.47 -2.23 -10.37
N ALA A 55 -0.26 -1.70 -10.22
CA ALA A 55 0.00 -0.57 -9.34
C ALA A 55 1.09 0.33 -9.89
N VAL A 56 1.13 1.57 -9.41
CA VAL A 56 2.22 2.53 -9.70
C VAL A 56 2.86 2.93 -8.38
N VAL A 57 4.10 2.50 -8.18
CA VAL A 57 4.89 2.83 -6.99
C VAL A 57 5.58 4.16 -7.21
N GLY A 58 5.50 5.06 -6.21
CA GLY A 58 6.13 6.37 -6.30
C GLY A 58 5.40 7.35 -7.19
N ALA A 59 4.09 7.25 -7.29
CA ALA A 59 3.26 8.23 -7.99
C ALA A 59 3.33 9.60 -7.31
N PRO A 60 2.97 10.70 -8.03
CA PRO A 60 2.93 12.04 -7.40
C PRO A 60 2.07 12.00 -6.14
N TYR A 61 2.60 12.54 -5.04
CA TYR A 61 2.08 12.24 -3.70
C TYR A 61 0.60 12.59 -3.51
N PHE A 62 0.15 13.71 -4.06
CA PHE A 62 -1.23 14.16 -3.85
C PHE A 62 -2.21 13.69 -4.93
N THR A 63 -1.86 12.66 -5.69
CA THR A 63 -2.76 12.04 -6.67
C THR A 63 -3.48 10.80 -6.13
N GLY A 64 -3.33 10.49 -4.84
CA GLY A 64 -3.91 9.30 -4.23
C GLY A 64 -5.41 9.38 -4.10
N GLN A 65 -6.03 8.21 -4.07
CA GLN A 65 -7.45 8.00 -3.85
C GLN A 65 -7.65 7.04 -2.69
N VAL A 66 -8.85 7.00 -2.16
CA VAL A 66 -9.20 6.02 -1.11
C VAL A 66 -8.93 4.61 -1.62
N GLY A 67 -8.22 3.82 -0.82
CA GLY A 67 -7.77 2.48 -1.18
C GLY A 67 -6.33 2.40 -1.67
N ASP A 68 -5.72 3.53 -2.04
CA ASP A 68 -4.30 3.57 -2.35
C ASP A 68 -3.45 3.43 -1.08
N ILE A 69 -2.18 3.12 -1.26
CA ILE A 69 -1.27 2.80 -0.16
C ILE A 69 -0.26 3.93 0.03
N ILE A 70 -0.08 4.33 1.28
CA ILE A 70 1.03 5.20 1.68
C ILE A 70 2.00 4.34 2.50
N THR A 71 3.22 4.21 2.01
CA THR A 71 4.31 3.64 2.80
C THR A 71 5.20 4.75 3.33
N MET A 72 5.81 4.54 4.48
CA MET A 72 6.59 5.57 5.13
C MET A 72 7.72 4.97 5.95
N GLY A 73 8.72 5.80 6.24
CA GLY A 73 9.87 5.42 7.04
C GLY A 73 10.71 6.64 7.39
N VAL A 74 11.83 6.42 8.09
CA VAL A 74 12.75 7.48 8.46
C VAL A 74 13.70 7.82 7.31
N GLU A 75 14.42 6.84 6.79
CA GLU A 75 15.35 7.03 5.67
C GLU A 75 14.70 6.68 4.33
N GLU A 76 13.96 5.59 4.29
CA GLU A 76 13.24 5.11 3.11
C GLU A 76 11.76 4.93 3.44
N PRO A 77 10.85 5.14 2.46
CA PRO A 77 9.42 4.96 2.70
C PRO A 77 9.01 3.47 2.61
N ARG A 78 9.71 2.59 3.29
CA ARG A 78 9.57 1.13 3.19
C ARG A 78 9.44 0.41 4.52
N HIS A 79 9.12 1.15 5.59
CA HIS A 79 9.05 0.57 6.94
C HIS A 79 7.62 0.28 7.37
N HIS A 80 6.71 1.21 7.13
CA HIS A 80 5.34 1.15 7.64
C HIS A 80 4.35 1.31 6.49
N THR A 81 3.31 0.49 6.48
CA THR A 81 2.26 0.50 5.46
C THR A 81 0.97 1.02 6.04
N THR A 82 0.37 1.98 5.35
CA THR A 82 -0.95 2.49 5.67
C THR A 82 -1.82 2.51 4.42
N VAL A 83 -3.12 2.68 4.59
CA VAL A 83 -4.08 2.75 3.49
C VAL A 83 -4.83 4.07 3.59
N ILE A 84 -5.01 4.74 2.46
CA ILE A 84 -5.80 5.96 2.40
C ILE A 84 -7.27 5.62 2.64
N CYS A 85 -7.84 6.18 3.70
CA CYS A 85 -9.25 6.01 4.08
C CYS A 85 -10.06 7.26 3.81
N GLY A 86 -9.43 8.40 3.61
CA GLY A 86 -10.11 9.65 3.31
C GLY A 86 -9.15 10.67 2.72
N LEU A 87 -9.70 11.66 2.04
CA LEU A 87 -8.95 12.77 1.45
C LEU A 87 -9.29 14.04 2.22
N VAL A 88 -8.28 14.88 2.45
CA VAL A 88 -8.44 16.21 3.01
C VAL A 88 -8.19 17.21 1.88
N ALA A 89 -9.19 18.03 1.56
CA ALA A 89 -9.10 18.99 0.48
C ALA A 89 -9.08 20.42 1.03
N ASP A 90 -8.44 21.32 0.28
CA ASP A 90 -8.49 22.75 0.56
C ASP A 90 -9.80 23.39 0.04
N GLY A 91 -9.91 24.71 0.13
CA GLY A 91 -11.12 25.42 -0.32
C GLY A 91 -11.32 25.38 -1.84
N GLU A 92 -10.34 24.94 -2.61
CA GLU A 92 -10.42 24.82 -4.06
C GLU A 92 -10.59 23.38 -4.54
N GLY A 93 -10.76 22.44 -3.59
CA GLY A 93 -10.95 21.03 -3.90
C GLY A 93 -9.66 20.26 -4.16
N ARG A 94 -8.48 20.86 -3.93
CA ARG A 94 -7.21 20.16 -4.09
C ARG A 94 -6.90 19.36 -2.84
N THR A 95 -6.43 18.11 -3.03
CA THR A 95 -5.98 17.26 -1.92
C THR A 95 -4.73 17.85 -1.29
N VAL A 96 -4.77 18.08 0.03
CA VAL A 96 -3.65 18.64 0.79
C VAL A 96 -3.16 17.72 1.90
N ASP A 97 -3.90 16.66 2.20
CA ASP A 97 -3.50 15.63 3.18
C ASP A 97 -4.36 14.39 2.96
N TYR A 98 -4.02 13.32 3.66
CA TYR A 98 -4.77 12.09 3.69
C TYR A 98 -5.14 11.72 5.10
N LEU A 99 -6.28 11.04 5.25
CA LEU A 99 -6.63 10.32 6.47
C LEU A 99 -6.28 8.87 6.24
N LEU A 100 -5.41 8.33 7.09
CA LEU A 100 -4.85 7.00 6.93
C LEU A 100 -5.40 6.04 7.97
N CYS A 101 -5.54 4.79 7.56
CA CYS A 101 -5.83 3.67 8.43
C CYS A 101 -4.62 2.75 8.48
N SER A 102 -4.30 2.26 9.66
CA SER A 102 -3.23 1.29 9.82
C SER A 102 -3.56 0.34 10.96
N ASN A 103 -2.93 -0.83 10.90
CA ASN A 103 -3.08 -1.89 11.90
C ASN A 103 -2.22 -1.62 13.14
N THR A 104 -1.13 -0.84 12.98
CA THR A 104 -0.27 -0.45 14.09
C THR A 104 -1.01 0.58 14.95
N ALA A 105 -1.10 0.32 16.25
CA ALA A 105 -1.82 1.16 17.21
C ALA A 105 -3.30 1.38 16.86
N ASN A 106 -3.89 0.58 15.98
CA ASN A 106 -5.29 0.67 15.56
C ASN A 106 -5.71 2.09 15.13
N LEU A 107 -4.84 2.79 14.43
CA LEU A 107 -5.14 4.14 13.98
C LEU A 107 -6.16 4.12 12.84
N ARG A 108 -7.17 4.97 12.95
CA ARG A 108 -8.21 5.18 11.94
C ARG A 108 -8.33 6.65 11.64
N ASN A 109 -8.40 6.98 10.35
CA ASN A 109 -8.57 8.36 9.90
C ASN A 109 -7.54 9.31 10.52
N TYR A 110 -6.31 8.83 10.69
CA TYR A 110 -5.23 9.61 11.27
C TYR A 110 -4.54 10.39 10.15
N PRO A 111 -4.33 11.71 10.31
CA PRO A 111 -3.72 12.51 9.24
C PRO A 111 -2.32 12.02 8.88
N ALA A 112 -2.04 11.87 7.60
CA ALA A 112 -0.71 11.47 7.13
C ALA A 112 0.36 12.43 7.62
N SER A 113 0.05 13.73 7.61
CA SER A 113 0.97 14.79 8.05
C SER A 113 1.32 14.71 9.54
N ALA A 114 0.54 14.01 10.35
CA ALA A 114 0.76 13.86 11.78
C ALA A 114 1.60 12.63 12.15
N TYR A 115 1.94 11.77 11.19
CA TYR A 115 2.78 10.62 11.46
C TYR A 115 4.21 11.04 11.74
N TYR A 116 4.88 10.29 12.63
CA TYR A 116 6.28 10.50 12.96
C TYR A 116 7.20 10.40 11.75
N TYR A 117 6.92 9.45 10.85
CA TYR A 117 7.75 9.20 9.67
C TYR A 117 7.58 10.33 8.66
N THR A 118 8.69 10.98 8.27
CA THR A 118 8.67 12.11 7.35
C THR A 118 8.84 11.72 5.90
N ASN A 119 9.38 10.54 5.62
CA ASN A 119 9.56 10.05 4.26
C ASN A 119 8.35 9.19 3.88
N ARG A 120 7.52 9.69 2.98
CA ARG A 120 6.25 9.07 2.58
C ARG A 120 6.20 8.88 1.08
N GLN A 121 5.64 7.75 0.66
CA GLN A 121 5.52 7.41 -0.75
C GLN A 121 4.13 6.89 -1.05
N LEU A 122 3.54 7.37 -2.13
CA LEU A 122 2.25 6.90 -2.62
C LEU A 122 2.45 5.73 -3.60
N THR A 123 1.71 4.67 -3.39
CA THR A 123 1.53 3.58 -4.36
C THR A 123 0.07 3.55 -4.78
N LYS A 124 -0.19 3.87 -6.04
CA LYS A 124 -1.55 3.86 -6.58
C LYS A 124 -1.92 2.44 -6.98
N ILE A 125 -3.08 2.00 -6.55
CA ILE A 125 -3.64 0.69 -6.91
C ILE A 125 -4.62 0.91 -8.06
N LEU A 126 -4.28 0.38 -9.22
CA LEU A 126 -5.10 0.57 -10.43
C LEU A 126 -6.10 -0.56 -10.64
N GLY A 127 -5.90 -1.70 -9.98
CA GLY A 127 -6.75 -2.86 -10.12
C GLY A 127 -5.93 -4.12 -10.36
N TRP A 128 -6.39 -4.98 -11.24
CA TRP A 128 -5.66 -6.20 -11.58
C TRP A 128 -5.95 -6.62 -13.03
N ASN A 129 -5.01 -7.36 -13.59
CA ASN A 129 -5.15 -8.03 -14.89
C ASN A 129 -5.56 -9.50 -14.69
N ASP A 130 -6.35 -10.00 -15.59
CA ASP A 130 -6.73 -11.41 -15.61
C ASP A 130 -5.60 -12.34 -16.10
#